data_dd2412ca18c45899c727a873aeb2c9a7
#
_entry.id   dd2412ca18c45899c727a873aeb2c9a7
#
_cell.length_a   1.000
_cell.length_b   1.000
_cell.length_c   1.000
_cell.angle_alpha   90.00
_cell.angle_beta   90.00
_cell.angle_gamma   90.00
#
_symmetry.space_group_name_H-M   'P 1'
#
loop_
_entity.id
_entity.type
_entity.pdbx_description
1 polymer ?
#
loop_
_entity_poly.entity_id
_entity_poly.type
_entity_poly.pdbx_seq_one_letter_code
_entity_poly.pdbx_strand_id
1 'polypeptide(L)'
;VSVDDLVGGVEGNGLKAALRGINHARTHVAATCVGQAIRLINEMIPFALGRKQFNKALADMPTIQNMIADSYVEMNAARSMTLEAARLFDSGDIPALEISSAKYFASEMVSRVADNALQILGGAGYLEDNVITRMYRDTRLFRLYEGTSQIQQRAIAKSLIKNYRDRK
;
A
#
# COMPACT_ATOMS: atom_id res chain seq x y z
N VAL A 1 14.33 -32.60 -13.77
CA VAL A 1 14.25 -32.07 -12.37
C VAL A 1 14.28 -33.31 -11.49
N SER A 2 15.20 -33.38 -10.52
CA SER A 2 15.29 -34.48 -9.57
C SER A 2 14.10 -34.44 -8.58
N VAL A 3 13.73 -35.59 -8.04
CA VAL A 3 12.76 -35.70 -6.93
C VAL A 3 13.25 -34.94 -5.69
N ASP A 4 14.57 -34.82 -5.54
CA ASP A 4 15.23 -34.06 -4.47
C ASP A 4 15.01 -32.55 -4.56
N ASP A 5 14.63 -32.03 -5.76
CA ASP A 5 14.29 -30.63 -6.00
C ASP A 5 12.82 -30.31 -5.60
N LEU A 6 12.07 -31.28 -5.11
CA LEU A 6 10.66 -31.11 -4.75
C LEU A 6 10.54 -30.26 -3.46
N VAL A 7 9.99 -29.06 -3.61
CA VAL A 7 9.78 -28.16 -2.46
C VAL A 7 8.85 -28.79 -1.42
N GLY A 8 9.39 -29.05 -0.23
CA GLY A 8 8.65 -29.66 0.87
C GLY A 8 8.59 -31.18 0.82
N GLY A 9 9.28 -31.84 -0.10
CA GLY A 9 9.49 -33.29 -0.16
C GLY A 9 8.23 -34.14 -0.43
N VAL A 10 7.05 -33.52 -0.60
CA VAL A 10 5.77 -34.22 -0.81
C VAL A 10 5.03 -33.60 -1.99
N GLU A 11 4.64 -34.44 -2.94
CA GLU A 11 3.84 -34.01 -4.08
C GLU A 11 2.47 -33.45 -3.66
N GLY A 12 1.94 -32.48 -4.41
CA GLY A 12 0.63 -31.86 -4.17
C GLY A 12 0.62 -30.69 -3.19
N ASN A 13 1.71 -30.43 -2.46
CA ASN A 13 1.80 -29.33 -1.49
C ASN A 13 2.28 -27.98 -2.08
N GLY A 14 2.68 -27.95 -3.33
CA GLY A 14 3.27 -26.76 -3.96
C GLY A 14 2.35 -25.53 -3.95
N LEU A 15 1.05 -25.70 -4.23
CA LEU A 15 0.10 -24.58 -4.19
C LEU A 15 -0.04 -23.99 -2.78
N LYS A 16 -0.07 -24.85 -1.74
CA LYS A 16 -0.16 -24.39 -0.33
C LYS A 16 1.08 -23.59 0.07
N ALA A 17 2.26 -24.07 -0.32
CA ALA A 17 3.52 -23.37 -0.08
C ALA A 17 3.58 -22.03 -0.82
N ALA A 18 3.18 -21.99 -2.08
CA ALA A 18 3.11 -20.76 -2.88
C ALA A 18 2.15 -19.73 -2.28
N LEU A 19 0.96 -20.13 -1.85
CA LEU A 19 -0.02 -19.23 -1.22
C LEU A 19 0.50 -18.65 0.11
N ARG A 20 1.28 -19.42 0.87
CA ARG A 20 1.94 -18.92 2.09
C ARG A 20 2.97 -17.85 1.74
N GLY A 21 3.80 -18.07 0.73
CA GLY A 21 4.76 -17.09 0.21
C GLY A 21 4.09 -15.80 -0.29
N ILE A 22 2.95 -15.94 -1.00
CA ILE A 22 2.17 -14.80 -1.49
C ILE A 22 1.62 -13.95 -0.33
N ASN A 23 1.16 -14.55 0.77
CA ASN A 23 0.69 -13.80 1.93
C ASN A 23 1.83 -13.00 2.59
N HIS A 24 3.03 -13.57 2.66
CA HIS A 24 4.22 -12.86 3.13
C HIS A 24 4.55 -11.67 2.20
N ALA A 25 4.57 -11.90 0.89
CA ALA A 25 4.79 -10.86 -0.11
C ALA A 25 3.78 -9.71 -0.03
N ARG A 26 2.49 -10.00 0.24
CA ARG A 26 1.45 -8.97 0.44
C ARG A 26 1.73 -8.04 1.60
N THR A 27 2.26 -8.56 2.70
CA THR A 27 2.67 -7.74 3.87
C THR A 27 3.83 -6.82 3.50
N HIS A 28 4.81 -7.31 2.73
CA HIS A 28 5.90 -6.49 2.20
C HIS A 28 5.41 -5.39 1.26
N VAL A 29 4.45 -5.70 0.38
CA VAL A 29 3.84 -4.69 -0.51
C VAL A 29 3.17 -3.60 0.31
N ALA A 30 2.41 -3.95 1.35
CA ALA A 30 1.79 -2.96 2.22
C ALA A 30 2.83 -2.05 2.90
N ALA A 31 3.93 -2.63 3.41
CA ALA A 31 5.03 -1.87 4.01
C ALA A 31 5.73 -0.95 2.98
N THR A 32 5.94 -1.44 1.75
CA THR A 32 6.50 -0.64 0.65
C THR A 32 5.60 0.55 0.31
N CYS A 33 4.28 0.35 0.25
CA CYS A 33 3.32 1.44 0.03
C CYS A 33 3.40 2.51 1.11
N VAL A 34 3.53 2.12 2.38
CA VAL A 34 3.71 3.05 3.51
C VAL A 34 5.02 3.84 3.36
N GLY A 35 6.13 3.16 3.04
CA GLY A 35 7.42 3.82 2.82
C GLY A 35 7.38 4.83 1.68
N GLN A 36 6.72 4.49 0.57
CA GLN A 36 6.54 5.42 -0.55
C GLN A 36 5.64 6.60 -0.20
N ALA A 37 4.57 6.38 0.56
CA ALA A 37 3.71 7.48 1.01
C ALA A 37 4.47 8.47 1.91
N ILE A 38 5.31 7.96 2.83
CA ILE A 38 6.20 8.79 3.65
C ILE A 38 7.13 9.63 2.76
N ARG A 39 7.74 9.02 1.73
CA ARG A 39 8.61 9.73 0.81
C ARG A 39 7.84 10.81 0.04
N LEU A 40 6.66 10.53 -0.49
CA LEU A 40 5.82 11.49 -1.20
C LEU A 40 5.45 12.69 -0.32
N ILE A 41 5.09 12.45 0.96
CA ILE A 41 4.80 13.51 1.92
C ILE A 41 6.03 14.37 2.17
N ASN A 42 7.21 13.77 2.29
CA ASN A 42 8.47 14.48 2.49
C ASN A 42 8.93 15.28 1.26
N GLU A 43 8.43 14.99 0.07
CA GLU A 43 8.66 15.78 -1.13
C GLU A 43 7.65 16.94 -1.29
N MET A 44 6.36 16.69 -1.01
CA MET A 44 5.32 17.70 -1.23
C MET A 44 5.37 18.84 -0.21
N ILE A 45 5.75 18.60 1.04
CA ILE A 45 5.77 19.63 2.09
C ILE A 45 6.83 20.70 1.82
N PRO A 46 8.12 20.38 1.59
CA PRO A 46 9.14 21.39 1.26
C PRO A 46 8.79 22.20 -0.01
N PHE A 47 8.23 21.51 -1.01
CA PHE A 47 7.77 22.21 -2.21
C PHE A 47 6.66 23.21 -1.89
N ALA A 48 5.65 22.81 -1.12
CA ALA A 48 4.55 23.69 -0.73
C ALA A 48 5.02 24.90 0.10
N LEU A 49 6.05 24.74 0.94
CA LEU A 49 6.66 25.83 1.70
C LEU A 49 7.43 26.80 0.82
N GLY A 50 8.15 26.31 -0.19
CA GLY A 50 9.00 27.12 -1.06
C GLY A 50 8.24 27.81 -2.21
N ARG A 51 7.20 27.20 -2.74
CA ARG A 51 6.44 27.69 -3.90
C ARG A 51 5.39 28.71 -3.48
N LYS A 52 5.39 29.86 -4.14
CA LYS A 52 4.39 30.92 -3.91
C LYS A 52 3.44 31.08 -5.10
N GLN A 53 2.17 31.27 -4.81
CA GLN A 53 1.11 31.69 -5.72
C GLN A 53 0.18 32.67 -5.00
N PHE A 54 -0.41 33.62 -5.72
CA PHE A 54 -1.30 34.64 -5.14
C PHE A 54 -0.68 35.36 -3.92
N ASN A 55 0.63 35.64 -3.97
CA ASN A 55 1.44 36.30 -2.93
C ASN A 55 1.53 35.49 -1.59
N LYS A 56 1.20 34.21 -1.58
CA LYS A 56 1.30 33.32 -0.40
C LYS A 56 2.05 32.05 -0.75
N ALA A 57 2.67 31.40 0.24
CA ALA A 57 3.17 30.05 0.06
C ALA A 57 2.00 29.08 -0.20
N LEU A 58 2.22 28.05 -1.00
CA LEU A 58 1.18 27.02 -1.18
C LEU A 58 0.77 26.38 0.14
N ALA A 59 1.72 26.21 1.06
CA ALA A 59 1.49 25.68 2.41
C ALA A 59 0.49 26.50 3.26
N ASP A 60 0.28 27.79 2.91
CA ASP A 60 -0.67 28.67 3.60
C ASP A 60 -2.09 28.58 3.01
N MET A 61 -2.29 27.74 2.00
CA MET A 61 -3.58 27.56 1.33
C MET A 61 -4.34 26.39 1.94
N PRO A 62 -5.59 26.57 2.43
CA PRO A 62 -6.37 25.50 3.08
C PRO A 62 -6.50 24.22 2.23
N THR A 63 -6.69 24.37 0.92
CA THR A 63 -6.79 23.22 0.00
C THR A 63 -5.52 22.36 0.01
N ILE A 64 -4.35 22.98 0.03
CA ILE A 64 -3.05 22.29 0.08
C ILE A 64 -2.86 21.64 1.47
N GLN A 65 -3.22 22.35 2.52
CA GLN A 65 -3.19 21.81 3.90
C GLN A 65 -4.07 20.56 4.03
N ASN A 66 -5.27 20.57 3.45
CA ASN A 66 -6.17 19.42 3.46
C ASN A 66 -5.53 18.22 2.74
N MET A 67 -4.96 18.41 1.55
CA MET A 67 -4.28 17.33 0.81
C MET A 67 -3.12 16.72 1.61
N ILE A 68 -2.34 17.54 2.30
CA ILE A 68 -1.24 17.07 3.16
C ILE A 68 -1.79 16.31 4.36
N ALA A 69 -2.82 16.82 5.02
CA ALA A 69 -3.44 16.20 6.19
C ALA A 69 -4.05 14.84 5.84
N ASP A 70 -4.83 14.75 4.77
CA ASP A 70 -5.45 13.52 4.29
C ASP A 70 -4.38 12.47 3.95
N SER A 71 -3.30 12.90 3.24
CA SER A 71 -2.18 12.03 2.91
C SER A 71 -1.50 11.45 4.15
N TYR A 72 -1.31 12.25 5.18
CA TYR A 72 -0.70 11.81 6.43
C TYR A 72 -1.60 10.85 7.21
N VAL A 73 -2.88 11.17 7.35
CA VAL A 73 -3.85 10.36 8.09
C VAL A 73 -4.00 8.98 7.44
N GLU A 74 -4.19 8.94 6.12
CA GLU A 74 -4.31 7.68 5.39
C GLU A 74 -3.02 6.84 5.45
N MET A 75 -1.84 7.46 5.31
CA MET A 75 -0.56 6.79 5.47
C MET A 75 -0.42 6.18 6.87
N ASN A 76 -0.80 6.91 7.91
CA ASN A 76 -0.69 6.43 9.30
C ASN A 76 -1.67 5.28 9.58
N ALA A 77 -2.87 5.32 9.03
CA ALA A 77 -3.83 4.21 9.09
C ALA A 77 -3.27 2.97 8.39
N ALA A 78 -2.73 3.11 7.18
CA ALA A 78 -2.09 2.01 6.45
C ALA A 78 -0.91 1.41 7.23
N ARG A 79 -0.08 2.27 7.86
CA ARG A 79 1.04 1.83 8.69
C ARG A 79 0.56 0.99 9.87
N SER A 80 -0.48 1.42 10.57
CA SER A 80 -1.05 0.69 11.71
C SER A 80 -1.59 -0.68 11.29
N MET A 81 -2.35 -0.75 10.19
CA MET A 81 -2.84 -2.02 9.64
C MET A 81 -1.69 -2.95 9.22
N THR A 82 -0.64 -2.41 8.61
CA THR A 82 0.52 -3.19 8.16
C THR A 82 1.28 -3.78 9.34
N LEU A 83 1.51 -2.99 10.39
CA LEU A 83 2.19 -3.45 11.61
C LEU A 83 1.38 -4.51 12.34
N GLU A 84 0.06 -4.37 12.40
CA GLU A 84 -0.81 -5.36 13.02
C GLU A 84 -0.80 -6.67 12.23
N ALA A 85 -0.91 -6.64 10.91
CA ALA A 85 -0.80 -7.82 10.06
C ALA A 85 0.56 -8.53 10.23
N ALA A 86 1.65 -7.77 10.37
CA ALA A 86 2.99 -8.31 10.60
C ALA A 86 3.10 -8.99 11.98
N ARG A 87 2.60 -8.36 13.04
CA ARG A 87 2.60 -8.95 14.40
C ARG A 87 1.85 -10.27 14.48
N LEU A 88 0.66 -10.30 13.84
CA LEU A 88 -0.15 -11.52 13.79
C LEU A 88 0.56 -12.62 12.98
N PHE A 89 1.25 -12.25 11.90
CA PHE A 89 2.04 -13.20 11.13
C PHE A 89 3.21 -13.78 11.94
N ASP A 90 3.89 -12.96 12.73
CA ASP A 90 5.00 -13.37 13.59
C ASP A 90 4.55 -14.28 14.75
N SER A 91 3.29 -14.23 15.16
CA SER A 91 2.72 -15.15 16.17
C SER A 91 2.51 -16.59 15.68
N GLY A 92 2.79 -16.86 14.40
CA GLY A 92 2.74 -18.19 13.79
C GLY A 92 1.46 -18.49 13.01
N ASP A 93 0.46 -17.63 13.12
CA ASP A 93 -0.78 -17.72 12.33
C ASP A 93 -0.59 -17.09 10.93
N ILE A 94 -1.49 -17.43 10.01
CA ILE A 94 -1.58 -16.73 8.72
C ILE A 94 -2.86 -15.87 8.78
N PRO A 95 -2.75 -14.60 9.20
CA PRO A 95 -3.90 -13.71 9.34
C PRO A 95 -4.33 -13.19 7.95
N ALA A 96 -4.93 -14.07 7.14
CA ALA A 96 -5.24 -13.79 5.73
C ALA A 96 -6.20 -12.61 5.54
N LEU A 97 -7.09 -12.37 6.50
CA LEU A 97 -8.01 -11.22 6.49
C LEU A 97 -7.25 -9.91 6.69
N GLU A 98 -6.40 -9.85 7.70
CA GLU A 98 -5.63 -8.67 8.09
C GLU A 98 -4.58 -8.34 7.02
N ILE A 99 -3.88 -9.35 6.49
CA ILE A 99 -2.91 -9.20 5.39
C ILE A 99 -3.59 -8.66 4.14
N SER A 100 -4.74 -9.23 3.75
CA SER A 100 -5.48 -8.76 2.58
C SER A 100 -6.00 -7.34 2.77
N SER A 101 -6.47 -7.01 3.98
CA SER A 101 -6.96 -5.68 4.33
C SER A 101 -5.84 -4.64 4.31
N ALA A 102 -4.69 -4.95 4.91
CA ALA A 102 -3.53 -4.07 4.91
C ALA A 102 -3.01 -3.81 3.48
N LYS A 103 -2.83 -4.88 2.68
CA LYS A 103 -2.38 -4.76 1.29
C LYS A 103 -3.36 -3.94 0.44
N TYR A 104 -4.65 -4.21 0.55
CA TYR A 104 -5.67 -3.49 -0.20
C TYR A 104 -5.67 -2.01 0.16
N PHE A 105 -5.78 -1.69 1.45
CA PHE A 105 -5.83 -0.30 1.91
C PHE A 105 -4.54 0.45 1.55
N ALA A 106 -3.36 -0.12 1.83
CA ALA A 106 -2.07 0.54 1.58
C ALA A 106 -1.83 0.82 0.09
N SER A 107 -2.19 -0.11 -0.82
CA SER A 107 -2.00 0.09 -2.26
C SER A 107 -2.95 1.13 -2.85
N GLU A 108 -4.18 1.25 -2.36
CA GLU A 108 -5.12 2.30 -2.74
C GLU A 108 -4.69 3.65 -2.14
N MET A 109 -4.28 3.68 -0.89
CA MET A 109 -3.80 4.87 -0.18
C MET A 109 -2.61 5.50 -0.89
N VAL A 110 -1.55 4.72 -1.20
CA VAL A 110 -0.34 5.29 -1.81
C VAL A 110 -0.61 5.89 -3.19
N SER A 111 -1.59 5.36 -3.92
CA SER A 111 -2.03 5.94 -5.20
C SER A 111 -2.69 7.31 -5.00
N ARG A 112 -3.50 7.49 -3.96
CA ARG A 112 -4.10 8.80 -3.62
C ARG A 112 -3.06 9.80 -3.12
N VAL A 113 -2.13 9.35 -2.29
CA VAL A 113 -1.01 10.20 -1.80
C VAL A 113 -0.12 10.64 -2.96
N ALA A 114 0.14 9.76 -3.94
CA ALA A 114 0.89 10.11 -5.13
C ALA A 114 0.16 11.14 -6.00
N ASP A 115 -1.16 11.00 -6.13
CA ASP A 115 -2.00 11.97 -6.83
C ASP A 115 -1.99 13.34 -6.15
N ASN A 116 -2.15 13.39 -4.83
CA ASN A 116 -2.04 14.62 -4.04
C ASN A 116 -0.66 15.27 -4.18
N ALA A 117 0.42 14.48 -4.14
CA ALA A 117 1.77 15.01 -4.30
C ALA A 117 1.96 15.62 -5.69
N LEU A 118 1.53 14.92 -6.74
CA LEU A 118 1.59 15.42 -8.11
C LEU A 118 0.75 16.69 -8.25
N GLN A 119 -0.44 16.72 -7.68
CA GLN A 119 -1.33 17.89 -7.73
C GLN A 119 -0.74 19.11 -7.02
N ILE A 120 -0.08 18.94 -5.87
CA ILE A 120 0.59 20.01 -5.13
C ILE A 120 1.76 20.58 -5.93
N LEU A 121 2.56 19.72 -6.58
CA LEU A 121 3.68 20.15 -7.40
C LEU A 121 3.24 20.73 -8.74
N GLY A 122 2.03 20.39 -9.21
CA GLY A 122 1.49 20.84 -10.49
C GLY A 122 2.39 20.45 -11.66
N GLY A 123 2.57 21.33 -12.64
CA GLY A 123 3.40 21.04 -13.82
C GLY A 123 4.84 20.66 -13.52
N ALA A 124 5.42 21.17 -12.43
CA ALA A 124 6.77 20.77 -12.00
C ALA A 124 6.85 19.29 -11.59
N GLY A 125 5.80 18.77 -10.95
CA GLY A 125 5.70 17.36 -10.58
C GLY A 125 5.48 16.42 -11.76
N TYR A 126 5.03 16.92 -12.90
CA TYR A 126 4.73 16.13 -14.09
C TYR A 126 5.92 15.94 -15.04
N LEU A 127 7.02 16.67 -14.83
CA LEU A 127 8.24 16.52 -15.62
C LEU A 127 8.89 15.15 -15.37
N GLU A 128 9.46 14.55 -16.41
CA GLU A 128 9.95 13.16 -16.36
C GLU A 128 11.14 12.97 -15.40
N ASP A 129 11.96 13.99 -15.22
CA ASP A 129 13.09 13.99 -14.29
C ASP A 129 12.67 14.21 -12.82
N ASN A 130 11.40 14.54 -12.56
CA ASN A 130 10.89 14.71 -11.22
C ASN A 130 10.60 13.34 -10.54
N VAL A 131 11.04 13.20 -9.29
CA VAL A 131 10.85 11.99 -8.51
C VAL A 131 9.35 11.62 -8.32
N ILE A 132 8.48 12.63 -8.22
CA ILE A 132 7.02 12.43 -8.06
C ILE A 132 6.42 11.76 -9.29
N THR A 133 6.78 12.16 -10.50
CA THR A 133 6.30 11.52 -11.74
C THR A 133 6.65 10.04 -11.79
N ARG A 134 7.89 9.68 -11.43
CA ARG A 134 8.32 8.29 -11.35
C ARG A 134 7.51 7.53 -10.29
N MET A 135 7.41 8.07 -9.09
CA MET A 135 6.66 7.44 -8.00
C MET A 135 5.17 7.29 -8.32
N TYR A 136 4.56 8.26 -9.00
CA TYR A 136 3.17 8.18 -9.46
C TYR A 136 2.95 6.97 -10.38
N ARG A 137 3.86 6.72 -11.32
CA ARG A 137 3.81 5.54 -12.20
C ARG A 137 4.04 4.25 -11.42
N ASP A 138 5.05 4.23 -10.56
CA ASP A 138 5.45 3.03 -9.80
C ASP A 138 4.37 2.58 -8.83
N THR A 139 3.70 3.50 -8.15
CA THR A 139 2.63 3.18 -7.18
C THR A 139 1.44 2.48 -7.84
N ARG A 140 1.21 2.70 -9.14
CA ARG A 140 0.12 2.04 -9.86
C ARG A 140 0.26 0.52 -9.88
N LEU A 141 1.49 0.00 -9.86
CA LEU A 141 1.78 -1.43 -9.85
C LEU A 141 1.27 -2.13 -8.60
N PHE A 142 1.29 -1.46 -7.43
CA PHE A 142 0.88 -2.08 -6.15
C PHE A 142 -0.59 -2.52 -6.12
N ARG A 143 -1.44 -1.97 -6.96
CA ARG A 143 -2.84 -2.36 -7.11
C ARG A 143 -3.03 -3.57 -8.02
N LEU A 144 -1.98 -4.07 -8.67
CA LEU A 144 -2.02 -5.13 -9.67
C LEU A 144 -1.39 -6.43 -9.18
N TYR A 145 -0.13 -6.38 -8.76
CA TYR A 145 0.62 -7.59 -8.40
C TYR A 145 0.30 -8.06 -6.96
N GLU A 146 0.74 -9.25 -6.62
CA GLU A 146 0.40 -9.98 -5.38
C GLU A 146 -1.12 -10.10 -5.13
N GLY A 147 -1.85 -10.12 -6.24
CA GLY A 147 -3.31 -10.09 -6.25
C GLY A 147 -3.87 -8.68 -6.32
N THR A 148 -4.67 -8.43 -7.35
CA THR A 148 -5.29 -7.12 -7.59
C THR A 148 -6.16 -6.66 -6.42
N SER A 149 -6.49 -5.36 -6.37
CA SER A 149 -7.44 -4.81 -5.38
C SER A 149 -8.72 -5.63 -5.31
N GLN A 150 -9.26 -6.08 -6.46
CA GLN A 150 -10.48 -6.90 -6.54
C GLN A 150 -10.30 -8.30 -5.93
N ILE A 151 -9.11 -8.89 -6.07
CA ILE A 151 -8.78 -10.17 -5.44
C ILE A 151 -8.71 -10.01 -3.92
N GLN A 152 -8.12 -8.91 -3.42
CA GLN A 152 -8.10 -8.62 -1.98
C GLN A 152 -9.51 -8.40 -1.43
N GLN A 153 -10.34 -7.59 -2.10
CA GLN A 153 -11.74 -7.37 -1.72
C GLN A 153 -12.52 -8.68 -1.61
N ARG A 154 -12.35 -9.58 -2.60
CA ARG A 154 -12.97 -10.91 -2.58
C ARG A 154 -12.48 -11.76 -1.40
N ALA A 155 -11.18 -11.75 -1.12
CA ALA A 155 -10.59 -12.51 0.00
C ALA A 155 -11.14 -12.03 1.35
N ILE A 156 -11.19 -10.71 1.55
CA ILE A 156 -11.75 -10.05 2.74
C ILE A 156 -13.21 -10.45 2.94
N ALA A 157 -14.04 -10.24 1.92
CA ALA A 157 -15.47 -10.55 1.99
C ALA A 157 -15.72 -12.04 2.29
N LYS A 158 -14.98 -12.94 1.62
CA LYS A 158 -15.08 -14.39 1.85
C LYS A 158 -14.75 -14.76 3.29
N SER A 159 -13.68 -14.21 3.87
CA SER A 159 -13.27 -14.45 5.25
C SER A 159 -14.34 -13.97 6.23
N LEU A 160 -14.86 -12.75 6.06
CA LEU A 160 -15.90 -12.20 6.91
C LEU A 160 -17.19 -13.03 6.87
N ILE A 161 -17.65 -13.40 5.66
CA ILE A 161 -18.86 -14.22 5.48
C ILE A 161 -18.68 -15.60 6.14
N LYS A 162 -17.50 -16.22 5.98
CA LYS A 162 -17.20 -17.51 6.63
C LYS A 162 -17.27 -17.39 8.14
N ASN A 163 -16.58 -16.40 8.73
CA ASN A 163 -16.57 -16.20 10.19
C ASN A 163 -17.98 -15.99 10.77
N TYR A 164 -18.88 -15.38 10.01
CA TYR A 164 -20.28 -15.22 10.42
C TYR A 164 -21.09 -16.53 10.36
N ARG A 165 -20.82 -17.38 9.37
CA ARG A 165 -21.48 -18.70 9.25
C ARG A 165 -21.04 -19.67 10.33
N ASP A 166 -19.76 -19.63 10.68
CA ASP A 166 -19.16 -20.54 11.68
C ASP A 166 -19.55 -20.15 13.14
N ARG A 167 -20.17 -18.97 13.35
CA ARG A 167 -20.72 -18.53 14.65
C ARG A 167 -22.16 -18.96 14.91
N LYS A 168 -22.85 -19.48 13.90
CA LYS A 168 -24.22 -20.03 13.98
C LYS A 168 -24.20 -21.55 14.12
#